data_ee835850ae2a0eeddeae22b816290f1f
#
_entry.id   ee835850ae2a0eeddeae22b816290f1f
#
_cell.length_a   1.000
_cell.length_b   1.000
_cell.length_c   1.000
_cell.angle_alpha   90.00
_cell.angle_beta   90.00
_cell.angle_gamma   90.00
#
_symmetry.space_group_name_H-M   'P 1'
#
loop_
_entity.id
_entity.type
_entity.pdbx_description
1 polymer ?
#
loop_
_entity_poly.entity_id
_entity_poly.type
_entity_poly.pdbx_seq_one_letter_code
_entity_poly.pdbx_strand_id
1 'polypeptide(L)'
;MYLYSLEQGGPASTPGAATHSASTEVPALVSGRQVEATGTVVRVFSDDNDGSRHQRFILELANGHTLLIAHNIDLAPRVPNLKSGDTVHFSGQYEDNDRGGVVHWTHHDPQQQHVGGWLQHNGNVYE
;
A
#
# COMPACT_ATOMS: atom_id res chain seq x y z
N MET A 1 21.52 -10.64 1.20
CA MET A 1 21.31 -9.87 1.20
C MET A 1 21.22 -9.40 1.60
N TYR A 2 22.09 -9.38 2.02
CA TYR A 2 22.13 -8.51 2.37
C TYR A 2 22.50 -8.05 2.74
N LEU A 3 22.60 -8.52 2.70
CA LEU A 3 22.83 -7.77 2.94
C LEU A 3 23.12 -7.39 3.43
N TYR A 4 23.87 -7.48 3.59
CA TYR A 4 24.14 -6.82 3.92
C TYR A 4 24.44 -6.63 4.33
N SER A 5 24.60 -7.15 4.45
CA SER A 5 24.77 -6.65 4.75
C SER A 5 25.16 -6.37 5.13
N LEU A 6 25.58 -6.67 5.26
CA LEU A 6 25.76 -6.09 5.38
C LEU A 6 26.09 -5.82 5.86
N GLU A 7 26.43 -6.08 6.11
CA GLU A 7 26.52 -5.52 6.36
C GLU A 7 26.50 -5.23 6.75
N GLN A 8 27.11 -5.41 7.18
CA GLN A 8 26.96 -4.91 7.46
C GLN A 8 26.67 -4.62 7.84
N GLY A 9 27.41 -5.08 8.55
CA GLY A 9 27.01 -4.64 8.76
C GLY A 9 26.66 -4.38 9.24
N GLY A 10 27.09 -4.62 9.77
CA GLY A 10 26.57 -4.18 9.97
C GLY A 10 26.11 -3.90 10.48
N PRO A 11 26.48 -4.17 10.90
CA PRO A 11 25.82 -3.79 11.22
C PRO A 11 25.28 -3.39 11.58
N ALA A 12 25.39 -3.53 11.83
CA ALA A 12 24.63 -2.99 11.97
C ALA A 12 23.98 -2.67 12.32
N SER A 13 23.97 -2.72 12.63
CA SER A 13 23.13 -2.24 12.83
C SER A 13 22.41 -2.04 13.34
N THR A 14 22.37 -2.03 13.73
CA THR A 14 21.53 -1.73 14.07
C THR A 14 20.72 -1.49 14.40
N PRO A 15 20.64 -1.57 14.82
CA PRO A 15 19.64 -1.47 14.97
C PRO A 15 18.77 -1.00 15.19
N GLY A 16 18.50 -0.70 15.13
CA GLY A 16 17.71 -0.31 15.14
C GLY A 16 16.84 0.02 15.05
N ALA A 17 16.84 0.18 15.08
CA ALA A 17 16.05 0.46 14.85
C ALA A 17 15.17 0.37 14.42
N ALA A 18 15.09 0.21 14.51
CA ALA A 18 14.39 0.09 13.96
C ALA A 18 13.40 0.24 13.69
N THR A 19 13.17 0.35 13.62
CA THR A 19 12.40 0.58 13.25
C THR A 19 11.57 0.35 12.40
N HIS A 20 11.07 0.10 12.38
CA HIS A 20 10.46 -0.06 11.41
C HIS A 20 9.93 0.80 10.83
N SER A 21 9.98 1.17 10.97
CA SER A 21 9.83 2.34 10.14
C SER A 21 9.48 1.95 8.72
N ALA A 22 8.94 2.90 7.99
CA ALA A 22 8.63 2.65 6.59
C ALA A 22 9.90 2.19 5.88
N SER A 23 9.89 0.96 5.44
CA SER A 23 10.97 0.43 4.64
C SER A 23 10.92 1.09 3.26
N THR A 24 12.09 1.44 2.70
CA THR A 24 12.20 1.88 1.33
C THR A 24 12.24 0.72 0.36
N GLU A 25 12.30 -0.50 0.87
CA GLU A 25 12.28 -1.68 0.02
C GLU A 25 10.90 -1.88 -0.57
N VAL A 26 10.88 -2.26 -1.85
CA VAL A 26 9.64 -2.61 -2.53
C VAL A 26 9.52 -4.13 -2.53
N PRO A 27 8.47 -4.69 -1.94
CA PRO A 27 8.29 -6.13 -1.94
C PRO A 27 8.01 -6.63 -3.35
N ALA A 28 8.21 -7.92 -3.57
CA ALA A 28 7.83 -8.55 -4.82
C ALA A 28 6.33 -8.43 -5.02
N LEU A 29 5.91 -7.99 -6.21
CA LEU A 29 4.51 -7.83 -6.56
C LEU A 29 4.08 -9.07 -7.34
N VAL A 30 3.31 -9.93 -6.70
CA VAL A 30 2.85 -11.19 -7.28
C VAL A 30 1.33 -11.20 -7.28
N SER A 31 0.75 -11.40 -8.46
CA SER A 31 -0.70 -11.38 -8.63
C SER A 31 -1.37 -12.39 -7.71
N GLY A 32 -2.43 -11.96 -7.03
CA GLY A 32 -3.17 -12.77 -6.08
C GLY A 32 -2.59 -12.78 -4.68
N ARG A 33 -1.49 -12.08 -4.43
CA ARG A 33 -0.82 -12.08 -3.12
C ARG A 33 -1.06 -10.80 -2.37
N GLN A 34 -1.10 -10.94 -1.05
CA GLN A 34 -1.12 -9.79 -0.13
C GLN A 34 0.21 -9.07 -0.21
N VAL A 35 0.18 -7.74 -0.28
CA VAL A 35 1.37 -6.92 -0.32
C VAL A 35 1.21 -5.75 0.65
N GLU A 36 2.29 -5.41 1.32
CA GLU A 36 2.35 -4.25 2.19
C GLU A 36 3.52 -3.39 1.73
N ALA A 37 3.26 -2.10 1.52
CA ALA A 37 4.30 -1.17 1.07
C ALA A 37 3.88 0.26 1.35
N THR A 38 4.82 1.18 1.12
CA THR A 38 4.59 2.61 1.26
C THR A 38 4.87 3.28 -0.09
N GLY A 39 4.06 4.23 -0.46
CA GLY A 39 4.26 4.98 -1.69
C GLY A 39 3.81 6.42 -1.56
N THR A 40 4.02 7.17 -2.63
CA THR A 40 3.63 8.58 -2.74
C THR A 40 2.48 8.68 -3.72
N VAL A 41 1.43 9.39 -3.33
CA VAL A 41 0.29 9.64 -4.22
C VAL A 41 0.75 10.55 -5.35
N VAL A 42 0.57 10.09 -6.59
CA VAL A 42 0.92 10.90 -7.76
C VAL A 42 -0.31 11.38 -8.52
N ARG A 43 -1.47 10.76 -8.29
CA ARG A 43 -2.72 11.19 -8.91
C ARG A 43 -3.90 10.65 -8.12
N VAL A 44 -4.92 11.49 -7.95
CA VAL A 44 -6.20 11.09 -7.34
C VAL A 44 -7.27 11.20 -8.41
N PHE A 45 -8.06 10.12 -8.56
CA PHE A 45 -9.20 10.10 -9.48
C PHE A 45 -10.48 10.40 -8.73
N SER A 46 -11.55 10.70 -9.47
CA SER A 46 -12.88 10.69 -8.89
C SER A 46 -13.25 9.27 -8.50
N ASP A 47 -14.18 9.12 -7.55
CA ASP A 47 -14.60 7.81 -7.10
C ASP A 47 -15.23 7.03 -8.24
N ASP A 48 -14.98 5.72 -8.24
CA ASP A 48 -15.66 4.79 -9.13
C ASP A 48 -16.94 4.34 -8.44
N ASN A 49 -18.07 4.70 -9.01
CA ASN A 49 -19.39 4.38 -8.45
C ASN A 49 -20.07 3.25 -9.20
N ASP A 50 -19.36 2.54 -10.06
CA ASP A 50 -19.89 1.40 -10.79
C ASP A 50 -19.78 0.17 -9.90
N GLY A 51 -20.92 -0.35 -9.45
CA GLY A 51 -20.95 -1.41 -8.45
C GLY A 51 -20.58 -0.87 -7.06
N SER A 52 -19.74 -1.57 -6.33
CA SER A 52 -19.20 -1.08 -5.06
C SER A 52 -18.41 0.19 -5.32
N ARG A 53 -18.56 1.17 -4.43
CA ARG A 53 -17.83 2.43 -4.58
C ARG A 53 -16.39 2.26 -4.16
N HIS A 54 -15.48 2.80 -4.99
CA HIS A 54 -14.05 2.75 -4.70
C HIS A 54 -13.44 4.13 -4.80
N GLN A 55 -12.66 4.50 -3.79
CA GLN A 55 -11.75 5.62 -3.86
C GLN A 55 -10.49 5.14 -4.58
N ARG A 56 -10.04 5.88 -5.62
CA ARG A 56 -8.97 5.42 -6.50
C ARG A 56 -7.86 6.44 -6.58
N PHE A 57 -6.64 5.97 -6.49
CA PHE A 57 -5.47 6.85 -6.66
C PHE A 57 -4.25 6.03 -7.07
N ILE A 58 -3.29 6.70 -7.70
CA ILE A 58 -2.04 6.08 -8.13
C ILE A 58 -0.99 6.33 -7.05
N LEU A 59 -0.30 5.28 -6.65
CA LEU A 59 0.88 5.35 -5.78
C LEU A 59 2.13 5.04 -6.57
N GLU A 60 3.18 5.80 -6.31
CA GLU A 60 4.51 5.50 -6.81
C GLU A 60 5.34 4.93 -5.67
N LEU A 61 5.88 3.74 -5.87
CA LEU A 61 6.72 3.06 -4.88
C LEU A 61 8.16 3.55 -4.99
N ALA A 62 9.01 3.15 -4.03
CA ALA A 62 10.37 3.67 -3.94
C ALA A 62 11.22 3.36 -5.17
N ASN A 63 10.91 2.27 -5.88
CA ASN A 63 11.64 1.89 -7.10
C ASN A 63 11.07 2.53 -8.38
N GLY A 64 10.11 3.45 -8.25
CA GLY A 64 9.48 4.10 -9.39
C GLY A 64 8.28 3.35 -9.97
N HIS A 65 8.00 2.16 -9.49
CA HIS A 65 6.83 1.40 -9.93
C HIS A 65 5.55 2.12 -9.49
N THR A 66 4.61 2.30 -10.39
CA THR A 66 3.31 2.90 -10.07
C THR A 66 2.22 1.85 -10.15
N LEU A 67 1.28 1.93 -9.21
CA LEU A 67 0.14 1.05 -9.18
C LEU A 67 -1.10 1.81 -8.74
N LEU A 68 -2.26 1.25 -9.05
CA LEU A 68 -3.54 1.83 -8.65
C LEU A 68 -3.96 1.25 -7.31
N ILE A 69 -4.39 2.11 -6.39
CA ILE A 69 -5.10 1.67 -5.19
C ILE A 69 -6.59 1.83 -5.46
N ALA A 70 -7.35 0.76 -5.24
CA ALA A 70 -8.80 0.76 -5.34
C ALA A 70 -9.36 0.40 -3.96
N HIS A 71 -9.73 1.43 -3.20
CA HIS A 71 -10.16 1.30 -1.80
C HIS A 71 -11.68 1.28 -1.74
N ASN A 72 -12.25 0.16 -1.32
CA ASN A 72 -13.71 -0.03 -1.26
C ASN A 72 -14.28 0.78 -0.11
N ILE A 73 -14.96 1.89 -0.44
CA ILE A 73 -15.52 2.79 0.58
C ILE A 73 -16.95 2.42 0.97
N ASP A 74 -17.49 1.32 0.43
CA ASP A 74 -18.70 0.72 0.98
C ASP A 74 -18.39 -0.17 2.17
N LEU A 75 -17.13 -0.63 2.31
CA LEU A 75 -16.72 -1.54 3.39
C LEU A 75 -15.76 -0.90 4.38
N ALA A 76 -15.10 0.19 4.02
CA ALA A 76 -14.14 0.86 4.88
C ALA A 76 -14.29 2.37 4.77
N PRO A 77 -13.83 3.11 5.78
CA PRO A 77 -13.90 4.58 5.72
C PRO A 77 -13.07 5.13 4.57
N ARG A 78 -13.57 6.18 3.97
CA ARG A 78 -12.85 6.95 2.96
C ARG A 78 -11.65 7.64 3.60
N VAL A 79 -10.53 7.71 2.88
CA VAL A 79 -9.38 8.51 3.29
C VAL A 79 -9.68 9.98 2.96
N PRO A 80 -9.83 10.85 3.96
CA PRO A 80 -10.17 12.25 3.69
C PRO A 80 -8.93 13.03 3.25
N ASN A 81 -9.16 14.06 2.46
CA ASN A 81 -8.15 15.06 2.08
C ASN A 81 -6.92 14.46 1.40
N LEU A 82 -7.10 13.34 0.71
CA LEU A 82 -6.00 12.70 -0.01
C LEU A 82 -5.64 13.52 -1.23
N LYS A 83 -4.34 13.78 -1.40
CA LYS A 83 -3.87 14.59 -2.53
C LYS A 83 -2.51 14.13 -3.00
N SER A 84 -2.15 14.53 -4.20
CA SER A 84 -0.83 14.25 -4.78
C SER A 84 0.27 14.77 -3.86
N GLY A 85 1.30 13.96 -3.68
CA GLY A 85 2.41 14.24 -2.78
C GLY A 85 2.28 13.59 -1.41
N ASP A 86 1.08 13.12 -1.06
CA ASP A 86 0.86 12.47 0.23
C ASP A 86 1.53 11.09 0.25
N THR A 87 1.95 10.67 1.45
CA THR A 87 2.48 9.35 1.68
C THR A 87 1.35 8.44 2.17
N VAL A 88 1.23 7.26 1.58
CA VAL A 88 0.27 6.24 2.00
C VAL A 88 1.00 4.92 2.21
N HIS A 89 0.80 4.34 3.38
CA HIS A 89 1.23 2.99 3.70
C HIS A 89 0.01 2.08 3.57
N PHE A 90 0.15 0.94 2.90
CA PHE A 90 -1.01 0.12 2.60
C PHE A 90 -0.71 -1.37 2.79
N SER A 91 -1.76 -2.11 3.02
CA SER A 91 -1.77 -3.57 2.92
C SER A 91 -3.01 -3.98 2.14
N GLY A 92 -2.84 -4.77 1.10
CA GLY A 92 -3.94 -5.21 0.27
C GLY A 92 -3.51 -6.28 -0.69
N GLN A 93 -4.44 -6.77 -1.48
CA GLN A 93 -4.17 -7.82 -2.46
C GLN A 93 -3.80 -7.20 -3.80
N TYR A 94 -2.65 -7.61 -4.31
CA TYR A 94 -2.14 -7.14 -5.60
C TYR A 94 -2.70 -8.01 -6.72
N GLU A 95 -3.11 -7.34 -7.82
CA GLU A 95 -3.48 -8.01 -9.07
C GLU A 95 -2.73 -7.35 -10.20
N ASP A 96 -2.04 -8.14 -10.99
CA ASP A 96 -1.23 -7.66 -12.09
C ASP A 96 -2.10 -7.20 -13.26
N ASN A 97 -1.60 -6.21 -13.99
CA ASN A 97 -2.15 -5.78 -15.27
C ASN A 97 -1.04 -5.09 -16.07
N ASP A 98 -1.34 -4.62 -17.29
CA ASP A 98 -0.33 -4.01 -18.15
C ASP A 98 -0.01 -2.55 -17.81
N ARG A 99 -0.56 -2.03 -16.70
CA ARG A 99 -0.36 -0.65 -16.26
C ARG A 99 0.28 -0.55 -14.88
N GLY A 100 0.93 -1.61 -14.42
CA GLY A 100 1.58 -1.63 -13.11
C GLY A 100 0.78 -2.32 -12.02
N GLY A 101 -0.46 -2.69 -12.30
CA GLY A 101 -1.28 -3.46 -11.38
C GLY A 101 -2.18 -2.62 -10.51
N VAL A 102 -3.05 -3.31 -9.78
CA VAL A 102 -3.98 -2.71 -8.82
C VAL A 102 -3.85 -3.42 -7.48
N VAL A 103 -3.96 -2.64 -6.40
CA VAL A 103 -4.10 -3.17 -5.05
C VAL A 103 -5.52 -2.89 -4.61
N HIS A 104 -6.24 -3.93 -4.24
CA HIS A 104 -7.58 -3.84 -3.71
C HIS A 104 -7.66 -4.62 -2.41
N TRP A 105 -8.85 -4.77 -1.84
CA TRP A 105 -9.02 -5.42 -0.55
C TRP A 105 -8.22 -4.72 0.56
N THR A 106 -8.31 -3.39 0.57
CA THR A 106 -7.63 -2.54 1.57
C THR A 106 -8.56 -2.24 2.75
N HIS A 107 -9.31 -3.27 3.17
CA HIS A 107 -10.30 -3.19 4.24
C HIS A 107 -10.36 -4.54 4.94
N HIS A 108 -10.97 -4.56 6.13
CA HIS A 108 -11.25 -5.83 6.80
C HIS A 108 -12.24 -6.65 5.98
N ASP A 109 -12.22 -7.98 6.17
CA ASP A 109 -13.25 -8.84 5.59
C ASP A 109 -14.40 -8.96 6.60
N PRO A 110 -15.61 -8.47 6.24
CA PRO A 110 -16.76 -8.60 7.14
C PRO A 110 -17.10 -10.04 7.50
N GLN A 111 -16.73 -11.00 6.65
CA GLN A 111 -16.96 -12.42 6.87
C GLN A 111 -15.79 -13.12 7.54
N GLN A 112 -14.68 -12.42 7.75
CA GLN A 112 -13.47 -12.92 8.40
C GLN A 112 -12.91 -14.18 7.73
N GLN A 113 -13.04 -14.27 6.41
CA GLN A 113 -12.57 -15.41 5.62
C GLN A 113 -11.35 -15.09 4.78
N HIS A 114 -11.05 -13.79 4.60
CA HIS A 114 -9.93 -13.31 3.80
C HIS A 114 -9.06 -12.44 4.70
N VAL A 115 -7.76 -12.44 4.42
CA VAL A 115 -6.83 -11.54 5.13
C VAL A 115 -7.28 -10.11 4.92
N GLY A 116 -7.46 -9.38 6.00
CA GLY A 116 -7.84 -7.98 5.94
C GLY A 116 -6.69 -7.11 5.45
N GLY A 117 -7.06 -5.99 4.85
CA GLY A 117 -6.11 -4.96 4.45
C GLY A 117 -6.43 -3.63 5.09
N TRP A 118 -5.67 -2.62 4.72
CA TRP A 118 -5.85 -1.29 5.30
C TRP A 118 -5.04 -0.27 4.50
N LEU A 119 -5.42 1.00 4.69
CA LEU A 119 -4.64 2.15 4.27
C LEU A 119 -4.27 2.97 5.50
N GLN A 120 -3.06 3.53 5.52
CA GLN A 120 -2.64 4.45 6.56
C GLN A 120 -2.22 5.76 5.93
N HIS A 121 -2.78 6.87 6.44
CA HIS A 121 -2.55 8.21 5.92
C HIS A 121 -2.61 9.18 7.08
N ASN A 122 -1.59 10.02 7.22
CA ASN A 122 -1.50 11.03 8.30
C ASN A 122 -1.70 10.42 9.69
N GLY A 123 -1.16 9.20 9.90
CA GLY A 123 -1.23 8.53 11.19
C GLY A 123 -2.54 7.81 11.49
N ASN A 124 -3.53 7.90 10.60
CA ASN A 124 -4.81 7.22 10.76
C ASN A 124 -4.88 6.01 9.85
N VAL A 125 -5.56 4.96 10.33
CA VAL A 125 -5.76 3.72 9.59
C VAL A 125 -7.21 3.65 9.13
N TYR A 126 -7.39 3.29 7.87
CA TYR A 126 -8.70 3.16 7.22
C TYR A 126 -8.86 1.71 6.76
N GLU A 127 -9.74 0.97 7.45
CA GLU A 127 -9.93 -0.45 7.17
C GLU A 127 -11.37 -0.94 7.36
#